data_868b2e19318730410915ca110ef7bf3d
#
_entry.id   868b2e19318730410915ca110ef7bf3d
#
_cell.length_a   1.000
_cell.length_b   1.000
_cell.length_c   1.000
_cell.angle_alpha   90.00
_cell.angle_beta   90.00
_cell.angle_gamma   90.00
#
_symmetry.space_group_name_H-M   'P 1'
#
loop_
_entity.id
_entity.type
_entity.pdbx_description
1 polymer ?
#
loop_
_entity_poly.entity_id
_entity_poly.type
_entity_poly.pdbx_seq_one_letter_code
_entity_poly.pdbx_strand_id
1 'polypeptide(L)'
;EFTRVRRGAEQRRVLVVGAGEAAQLLIAQMLRSSAGYLPVGILDDDETKKGTLIHGVRVFGPTRDVQEISSALDIEEIVIGIPSATSDELSEIVHYCESLGLPLKILPGIDDVLDGEGSESRRPVLVVGGGGYIGTHLVEILLNSNYRVRVFDKFVFGRGVLGDLENHPDLEVIEGDVSNIYLLTLALRDAQAVIHLAGLVGDPASSIDDNLTQHFNIVSTRILLESVKALRIPRFIFASSCSVYGASDEKVNESSQLNPVSLYAESKIDSENEILRSAGEHFHPTILRFATVFGHSRRARFDLVTNLFTAQAFNDGKITVMGSQQWRPLIHVSDIAESIVRVLDAPIEKVSRQIFNVGDDDLNITIGELAILVARVVDRDKTGSKVDITVDDDFDDTRNYRVSFEKIQETLGFRAKIGMEDGIREMAAALEDGVYENPYYHGLYSNVQMTKLIKDEFYSKEYRETHLSILLRDLSRDDDRVTE
;
A
#
# COMPACT_ATOMS: atom_id res chain seq x y z
N GLU A 1 42.25 13.56 11.67
CA GLU A 1 41.33 13.80 12.81
C GLU A 1 39.96 13.16 12.49
N PHE A 2 39.74 11.95 12.99
CA PHE A 2 38.50 11.20 12.79
C PHE A 2 37.51 11.58 13.88
N THR A 3 36.39 12.09 13.49
CA THR A 3 35.25 12.47 14.34
C THR A 3 34.74 11.25 15.09
N ARG A 4 34.80 11.27 16.42
CA ARG A 4 34.24 10.27 17.34
C ARG A 4 32.74 10.17 17.10
N VAL A 5 32.29 9.10 16.47
CA VAL A 5 30.87 8.70 16.42
C VAL A 5 30.45 8.21 17.82
N ARG A 6 29.35 8.72 18.30
CA ARG A 6 28.76 8.39 19.60
C ARG A 6 28.41 6.89 19.64
N ARG A 7 28.98 6.19 20.63
CA ARG A 7 28.52 4.85 21.02
C ARG A 7 27.09 4.95 21.62
N GLY A 8 26.14 4.28 20.96
CA GLY A 8 24.77 4.17 21.49
C GLY A 8 23.88 3.40 20.53
N ALA A 9 24.10 2.11 20.39
CA ALA A 9 23.38 0.92 19.95
C ALA A 9 24.43 0.00 19.33
N GLU A 10 24.36 -1.30 19.57
CA GLU A 10 25.23 -2.30 18.93
C GLU A 10 24.94 -2.30 17.43
N GLN A 11 25.81 -1.68 16.63
CA GLN A 11 25.71 -1.70 15.17
C GLN A 11 26.38 -2.96 14.64
N ARG A 12 25.65 -3.78 13.86
CA ARG A 12 26.18 -4.97 13.19
C ARG A 12 27.19 -4.58 12.12
N ARG A 13 28.35 -5.16 12.15
CA ARG A 13 29.43 -4.93 11.17
C ARG A 13 29.18 -5.74 9.91
N VAL A 14 28.97 -5.04 8.79
CA VAL A 14 28.56 -5.65 7.53
C VAL A 14 29.66 -5.58 6.49
N LEU A 15 29.91 -6.71 5.84
CA LEU A 15 30.73 -6.77 4.62
C LEU A 15 29.81 -6.82 3.41
N VAL A 16 29.98 -5.90 2.47
CA VAL A 16 29.19 -5.85 1.24
C VAL A 16 29.97 -6.49 0.10
N VAL A 17 29.36 -7.43 -0.61
CA VAL A 17 29.94 -8.06 -1.81
C VAL A 17 29.30 -7.40 -3.03
N GLY A 18 30.14 -6.81 -3.88
CA GLY A 18 29.77 -5.96 -5.02
C GLY A 18 30.00 -4.48 -4.75
N ALA A 19 30.50 -3.77 -5.76
CA ALA A 19 30.77 -2.33 -5.75
C ALA A 19 30.09 -1.60 -6.93
N GLY A 20 29.03 -2.22 -7.49
CA GLY A 20 28.19 -1.63 -8.53
C GLY A 20 27.19 -0.60 -7.95
N GLU A 21 26.33 -0.02 -8.81
CA GLU A 21 25.38 1.01 -8.42
C GLU A 21 24.44 0.56 -7.28
N ALA A 22 23.93 -0.66 -7.34
CA ALA A 22 23.05 -1.22 -6.30
C ALA A 22 23.74 -1.31 -4.94
N ALA A 23 25.01 -1.77 -4.91
CA ALA A 23 25.79 -1.83 -3.69
C ALA A 23 26.12 -0.42 -3.15
N GLN A 24 26.38 0.56 -4.02
CA GLN A 24 26.60 1.96 -3.63
C GLN A 24 25.37 2.56 -2.96
N LEU A 25 24.17 2.33 -3.51
CA LEU A 25 22.91 2.75 -2.92
C LEU A 25 22.66 2.09 -1.55
N LEU A 26 22.92 0.78 -1.47
CA LEU A 26 22.80 0.02 -0.22
C LEU A 26 23.73 0.57 0.87
N ILE A 27 25.01 0.80 0.55
CA ILE A 27 26.00 1.33 1.49
C ILE A 27 25.61 2.73 1.95
N ALA A 28 25.19 3.60 1.01
CA ALA A 28 24.70 4.94 1.34
C ALA A 28 23.51 4.87 2.31
N GLN A 29 22.61 3.93 2.12
CA GLN A 29 21.46 3.72 2.99
C GLN A 29 21.85 3.17 4.37
N MET A 30 22.74 2.17 4.45
CA MET A 30 23.26 1.65 5.71
C MET A 30 23.95 2.73 6.56
N LEU A 31 24.74 3.58 5.94
CA LEU A 31 25.45 4.68 6.62
C LEU A 31 24.52 5.80 7.11
N ARG A 32 23.32 5.93 6.50
CA ARG A 32 22.32 6.95 6.85
C ARG A 32 21.25 6.44 7.81
N SER A 33 21.04 5.12 7.85
CA SER A 33 19.98 4.47 8.60
C SER A 33 20.40 4.24 10.06
N SER A 34 19.46 4.44 10.99
CA SER A 34 19.57 3.98 12.38
C SER A 34 19.31 2.48 12.55
N ALA A 35 19.14 1.74 11.44
CA ALA A 35 18.82 0.30 11.43
C ALA A 35 19.92 -0.61 11.99
N GLY A 36 20.97 -0.06 12.58
CA GLY A 36 21.99 -0.82 13.28
C GLY A 36 23.00 -1.55 12.38
N TYR A 37 23.09 -1.21 11.08
CA TYR A 37 24.09 -1.77 10.16
C TYR A 37 25.25 -0.78 9.96
N LEU A 38 26.46 -1.29 10.08
CA LEU A 38 27.70 -0.54 9.82
C LEU A 38 28.48 -1.23 8.70
N PRO A 39 28.43 -0.75 7.44
CA PRO A 39 29.25 -1.28 6.38
C PRO A 39 30.70 -0.92 6.65
N VAL A 40 31.55 -1.93 6.83
CA VAL A 40 32.97 -1.74 7.22
C VAL A 40 33.94 -2.17 6.12
N GLY A 41 33.47 -2.84 5.07
CA GLY A 41 34.26 -3.27 3.94
C GLY A 41 33.41 -3.63 2.74
N ILE A 42 34.05 -3.61 1.56
CA ILE A 42 33.45 -4.00 0.28
C ILE A 42 34.39 -4.99 -0.40
N LEU A 43 33.84 -6.04 -1.02
CA LEU A 43 34.54 -6.92 -1.94
C LEU A 43 33.94 -6.76 -3.35
N ASP A 44 34.80 -6.75 -4.36
CA ASP A 44 34.39 -6.70 -5.77
C ASP A 44 35.49 -7.35 -6.63
N ASP A 45 35.09 -8.17 -7.59
CA ASP A 45 36.02 -8.93 -8.44
C ASP A 45 36.64 -8.07 -9.55
N ASP A 46 36.16 -6.84 -9.75
CA ASP A 46 36.79 -5.86 -10.62
C ASP A 46 38.04 -5.27 -9.96
N GLU A 47 39.21 -5.71 -10.41
CA GLU A 47 40.49 -5.27 -9.87
C GLU A 47 40.71 -3.74 -9.95
N THR A 48 40.03 -3.06 -10.88
CA THR A 48 40.16 -1.60 -11.02
C THR A 48 39.53 -0.83 -9.85
N LYS A 49 38.60 -1.46 -9.14
CA LYS A 49 37.94 -0.88 -7.96
C LYS A 49 38.72 -1.12 -6.65
N LYS A 50 39.67 -2.04 -6.62
CA LYS A 50 40.45 -2.35 -5.43
C LYS A 50 41.16 -1.12 -4.87
N GLY A 51 40.96 -0.89 -3.57
CA GLY A 51 41.55 0.27 -2.85
C GLY A 51 40.74 1.56 -2.98
N THR A 52 39.71 1.60 -3.80
CA THR A 52 38.80 2.76 -3.90
C THR A 52 37.90 2.89 -2.66
N LEU A 53 37.28 4.05 -2.48
CA LEU A 53 36.33 4.32 -1.40
C LEU A 53 34.96 4.58 -2.00
N ILE A 54 33.95 3.85 -1.54
CA ILE A 54 32.55 4.05 -1.88
C ILE A 54 31.82 4.56 -0.63
N HIS A 55 31.33 5.77 -0.66
CA HIS A 55 30.75 6.46 0.50
C HIS A 55 31.62 6.38 1.77
N GLY A 56 32.95 6.36 1.61
CA GLY A 56 33.92 6.27 2.70
C GLY A 56 34.24 4.83 3.15
N VAL A 57 33.59 3.81 2.57
CA VAL A 57 33.89 2.39 2.82
C VAL A 57 34.84 1.86 1.77
N ARG A 58 35.91 1.15 2.21
CA ARG A 58 36.99 0.69 1.34
C ARG A 58 36.63 -0.61 0.59
N VAL A 59 36.95 -0.66 -0.70
CA VAL A 59 36.97 -1.90 -1.50
C VAL A 59 38.32 -2.61 -1.25
N PHE A 60 38.25 -3.81 -0.67
CA PHE A 60 39.44 -4.55 -0.23
C PHE A 60 40.03 -5.45 -1.33
N GLY A 61 39.20 -6.04 -2.17
CA GLY A 61 39.64 -6.93 -3.24
C GLY A 61 38.56 -7.90 -3.69
N PRO A 62 38.91 -9.00 -4.35
CA PRO A 62 37.97 -9.94 -4.92
C PRO A 62 37.18 -10.70 -3.87
N THR A 63 36.04 -11.25 -4.26
CA THR A 63 35.11 -11.99 -3.41
C THR A 63 35.76 -13.23 -2.75
N ARG A 64 36.70 -13.86 -3.41
CA ARG A 64 37.46 -14.99 -2.84
C ARG A 64 38.25 -14.66 -1.57
N ASP A 65 38.52 -13.37 -1.31
CA ASP A 65 39.26 -12.91 -0.12
C ASP A 65 38.32 -12.74 1.09
N VAL A 66 37.05 -13.15 0.99
CA VAL A 66 35.98 -12.94 1.99
C VAL A 66 36.36 -13.49 3.37
N GLN A 67 37.04 -14.62 3.44
CA GLN A 67 37.44 -15.26 4.70
C GLN A 67 38.49 -14.44 5.46
N GLU A 68 39.49 -13.95 4.76
CA GLU A 68 40.55 -13.11 5.33
C GLU A 68 40.02 -11.80 5.81
N ILE A 69 39.21 -11.13 4.96
CA ILE A 69 38.66 -9.80 5.22
C ILE A 69 37.59 -9.86 6.32
N SER A 70 36.75 -10.88 6.34
CA SER A 70 35.75 -11.07 7.39
C SER A 70 36.36 -11.20 8.77
N SER A 71 37.47 -11.99 8.86
CA SER A 71 38.22 -12.17 10.10
C SER A 71 38.93 -10.88 10.53
N ALA A 72 39.54 -10.17 9.58
CA ALA A 72 40.27 -8.93 9.86
C ALA A 72 39.40 -7.76 10.29
N LEU A 73 38.14 -7.71 9.82
CA LEU A 73 37.20 -6.64 10.08
C LEU A 73 36.13 -6.97 11.11
N ASP A 74 36.18 -8.14 11.75
CA ASP A 74 35.17 -8.55 12.75
C ASP A 74 33.75 -8.50 12.20
N ILE A 75 33.50 -9.13 11.04
CA ILE A 75 32.22 -9.08 10.34
C ILE A 75 31.19 -9.96 11.05
N GLU A 76 29.99 -9.42 11.20
CA GLU A 76 28.85 -10.11 11.82
C GLU A 76 27.80 -10.53 10.80
N GLU A 77 27.78 -9.91 9.59
CA GLU A 77 26.83 -10.20 8.53
C GLU A 77 27.44 -9.87 7.16
N ILE A 78 27.10 -10.66 6.14
CA ILE A 78 27.51 -10.43 4.75
C ILE A 78 26.27 -10.08 3.91
N VAL A 79 26.39 -9.06 3.06
CA VAL A 79 25.33 -8.69 2.12
C VAL A 79 25.88 -8.68 0.70
N ILE A 80 25.34 -9.54 -0.17
CA ILE A 80 25.68 -9.59 -1.59
C ILE A 80 24.82 -8.57 -2.34
N GLY A 81 25.48 -7.56 -2.91
CA GLY A 81 24.85 -6.44 -3.63
C GLY A 81 25.23 -6.42 -5.12
N ILE A 82 25.14 -7.59 -5.81
CA ILE A 82 25.44 -7.73 -7.23
C ILE A 82 24.18 -8.21 -7.98
N PRO A 83 23.22 -7.30 -8.27
CA PRO A 83 21.97 -7.66 -8.95
C PRO A 83 22.16 -8.20 -10.38
N SER A 84 23.32 -7.97 -11.00
CA SER A 84 23.69 -8.42 -12.34
C SER A 84 24.49 -9.72 -12.38
N ALA A 85 24.73 -10.36 -11.22
CA ALA A 85 25.42 -11.63 -11.19
C ALA A 85 24.53 -12.74 -11.75
N THR A 86 25.09 -13.59 -12.61
CA THR A 86 24.42 -14.80 -13.09
C THR A 86 24.24 -15.82 -11.94
N SER A 87 23.33 -16.78 -12.12
CA SER A 87 23.09 -17.83 -11.12
C SER A 87 24.36 -18.61 -10.76
N ASP A 88 25.24 -18.84 -11.72
CA ASP A 88 26.50 -19.55 -11.52
C ASP A 88 27.49 -18.69 -10.70
N GLU A 89 27.66 -17.42 -11.06
CA GLU A 89 28.49 -16.46 -10.30
C GLU A 89 27.98 -16.27 -8.88
N LEU A 90 26.65 -16.14 -8.72
CA LEU A 90 26.03 -16.02 -7.40
C LEU A 90 26.26 -17.27 -6.55
N SER A 91 26.13 -18.47 -7.14
CA SER A 91 26.38 -19.74 -6.46
C SER A 91 27.84 -19.85 -5.98
N GLU A 92 28.79 -19.39 -6.77
CA GLU A 92 30.20 -19.36 -6.39
C GLU A 92 30.45 -18.39 -5.24
N ILE A 93 29.89 -17.17 -5.30
CA ILE A 93 29.98 -16.15 -4.24
C ILE A 93 29.35 -16.66 -2.94
N VAL A 94 28.16 -17.26 -3.02
CA VAL A 94 27.45 -17.84 -1.87
C VAL A 94 28.31 -18.95 -1.24
N HIS A 95 28.90 -19.85 -2.04
CA HIS A 95 29.77 -20.90 -1.57
C HIS A 95 30.95 -20.37 -0.75
N TYR A 96 31.60 -19.29 -1.19
CA TYR A 96 32.66 -18.66 -0.40
C TYR A 96 32.15 -18.09 0.93
N CYS A 97 30.96 -17.48 0.91
CA CYS A 97 30.36 -16.81 2.09
C CYS A 97 29.81 -17.84 3.11
N GLU A 98 29.15 -18.92 2.65
CA GLU A 98 28.55 -19.95 3.53
C GLU A 98 29.60 -20.66 4.40
N SER A 99 30.83 -20.79 3.91
CA SER A 99 31.92 -21.42 4.65
C SER A 99 32.25 -20.71 5.96
N LEU A 100 31.83 -19.47 6.14
CA LEU A 100 32.10 -18.64 7.32
C LEU A 100 31.07 -18.80 8.44
N GLY A 101 29.89 -19.38 8.16
CA GLY A 101 28.80 -19.53 9.13
C GLY A 101 28.19 -18.20 9.60
N LEU A 102 28.42 -17.11 8.87
CA LEU A 102 27.85 -15.79 9.14
C LEU A 102 26.45 -15.63 8.45
N PRO A 103 25.55 -14.85 9.03
CA PRO A 103 24.31 -14.49 8.36
C PRO A 103 24.60 -13.88 6.99
N LEU A 104 23.97 -14.43 5.94
CA LEU A 104 24.14 -14.03 4.56
C LEU A 104 22.84 -13.48 4.02
N LYS A 105 22.87 -12.29 3.42
CA LYS A 105 21.76 -11.66 2.69
C LYS A 105 22.19 -11.40 1.25
N ILE A 106 21.28 -11.67 0.32
CA ILE A 106 21.52 -11.49 -1.11
C ILE A 106 20.55 -10.42 -1.62
N LEU A 107 21.08 -9.39 -2.28
CA LEU A 107 20.27 -8.49 -3.10
C LEU A 107 19.91 -9.24 -4.38
N PRO A 108 18.63 -9.48 -4.68
CA PRO A 108 18.22 -10.18 -5.88
C PRO A 108 18.69 -9.45 -7.14
N GLY A 109 19.25 -10.22 -8.09
CA GLY A 109 19.60 -9.74 -9.42
C GLY A 109 18.39 -9.57 -10.34
N ILE A 110 18.56 -8.73 -11.36
CA ILE A 110 17.53 -8.59 -12.42
C ILE A 110 17.41 -9.91 -13.20
N ASP A 111 18.49 -10.66 -13.36
CA ASP A 111 18.52 -11.90 -14.13
C ASP A 111 17.95 -13.10 -13.34
N ASP A 112 18.06 -13.13 -12.03
CA ASP A 112 17.35 -14.12 -11.17
C ASP A 112 15.82 -13.98 -11.25
N VAL A 113 15.35 -12.84 -11.73
CA VAL A 113 13.95 -12.57 -12.01
C VAL A 113 13.51 -13.15 -13.36
N LEU A 114 14.45 -13.36 -14.30
CA LEU A 114 14.15 -13.79 -15.67
C LEU A 114 14.30 -15.30 -15.88
N ASP A 115 15.15 -16.00 -15.10
CA ASP A 115 15.47 -17.42 -15.28
C ASP A 115 14.74 -18.38 -14.33
N GLY A 116 13.82 -17.85 -13.48
CA GLY A 116 12.92 -18.67 -12.69
C GLY A 116 11.94 -19.46 -13.55
N GLU A 117 12.31 -20.66 -14.00
CA GLU A 117 11.39 -21.68 -14.54
C GLU A 117 10.39 -22.21 -13.49
N GLY A 118 9.81 -21.31 -12.68
CA GLY A 118 8.59 -21.57 -11.97
C GLY A 118 7.42 -21.17 -12.86
N SER A 119 6.51 -22.10 -13.15
CA SER A 119 5.30 -21.80 -13.93
C SER A 119 4.72 -20.42 -13.56
N GLU A 120 4.37 -19.59 -14.52
CA GLU A 120 3.79 -18.23 -14.29
C GLU A 120 2.65 -18.25 -13.26
N SER A 121 1.96 -19.36 -13.10
CA SER A 121 0.88 -19.60 -12.13
C SER A 121 1.31 -19.63 -10.65
N ARG A 122 2.64 -19.60 -10.35
CA ARG A 122 3.15 -19.64 -8.97
C ARG A 122 3.83 -18.34 -8.50
N ARG A 123 3.97 -17.34 -9.37
CA ARG A 123 4.51 -16.04 -8.98
C ARG A 123 3.52 -15.30 -8.09
N PRO A 124 3.96 -14.60 -7.01
CA PRO A 124 3.04 -13.94 -6.09
C PRO A 124 2.36 -12.73 -6.73
N VAL A 125 1.13 -12.48 -6.31
CA VAL A 125 0.48 -11.16 -6.45
C VAL A 125 0.88 -10.32 -5.24
N LEU A 126 1.52 -9.19 -5.48
CA LEU A 126 1.88 -8.26 -4.41
C LEU A 126 0.70 -7.34 -4.08
N VAL A 127 0.27 -7.35 -2.83
CA VAL A 127 -0.74 -6.43 -2.29
C VAL A 127 -0.05 -5.42 -1.37
N VAL A 128 0.11 -4.19 -1.87
CA VAL A 128 0.65 -3.07 -1.09
C VAL A 128 -0.50 -2.41 -0.35
N GLY A 129 -0.48 -2.45 0.99
CA GLY A 129 -1.61 -2.06 1.82
C GLY A 129 -2.54 -3.24 2.18
N GLY A 130 -2.00 -4.47 2.22
CA GLY A 130 -2.77 -5.69 2.50
C GLY A 130 -3.32 -5.80 3.93
N GLY A 131 -2.76 -5.06 4.89
CA GLY A 131 -3.27 -4.94 6.27
C GLY A 131 -4.40 -3.91 6.43
N GLY A 132 -4.86 -3.29 5.35
CA GLY A 132 -5.94 -2.30 5.36
C GLY A 132 -7.35 -2.91 5.32
N TYR A 133 -8.37 -2.04 5.32
CA TYR A 133 -9.79 -2.39 5.30
C TYR A 133 -10.18 -3.26 4.09
N ILE A 134 -9.78 -2.86 2.89
CA ILE A 134 -10.00 -3.64 1.66
C ILE A 134 -8.96 -4.77 1.56
N GLY A 135 -7.72 -4.48 1.98
CA GLY A 135 -6.58 -5.38 1.80
C GLY A 135 -6.78 -6.74 2.45
N THR A 136 -7.31 -6.79 3.67
CA THR A 136 -7.55 -8.06 4.39
C THR A 136 -8.56 -8.96 3.66
N HIS A 137 -9.62 -8.40 3.09
CA HIS A 137 -10.56 -9.13 2.24
C HIS A 137 -9.92 -9.61 0.94
N LEU A 138 -9.15 -8.73 0.29
CA LEU A 138 -8.48 -9.06 -0.96
C LEU A 138 -7.48 -10.21 -0.77
N VAL A 139 -6.69 -10.17 0.29
CA VAL A 139 -5.73 -11.25 0.62
C VAL A 139 -6.47 -12.58 0.78
N GLU A 140 -7.58 -12.60 1.53
CA GLU A 140 -8.38 -13.80 1.74
C GLU A 140 -8.96 -14.34 0.44
N ILE A 141 -9.55 -13.49 -0.39
CA ILE A 141 -10.15 -13.90 -1.68
C ILE A 141 -9.06 -14.40 -2.65
N LEU A 142 -7.89 -13.76 -2.72
CA LEU A 142 -6.79 -14.20 -3.57
C LEU A 142 -6.27 -15.59 -3.14
N LEU A 143 -6.09 -15.82 -1.83
CA LEU A 143 -5.67 -17.12 -1.31
C LEU A 143 -6.70 -18.20 -1.61
N ASN A 144 -7.99 -17.91 -1.41
CA ASN A 144 -9.10 -18.83 -1.74
C ASN A 144 -9.21 -19.10 -3.26
N SER A 145 -8.70 -18.19 -4.08
CA SER A 145 -8.61 -18.32 -5.54
C SER A 145 -7.30 -18.97 -6.00
N ASN A 146 -6.54 -19.60 -5.09
CA ASN A 146 -5.28 -20.31 -5.33
C ASN A 146 -4.14 -19.40 -5.85
N TYR A 147 -4.19 -18.11 -5.58
CA TYR A 147 -3.05 -17.23 -5.82
C TYR A 147 -2.02 -17.37 -4.68
N ARG A 148 -0.74 -17.31 -5.04
CA ARG A 148 0.30 -16.98 -4.07
C ARG A 148 0.25 -15.48 -3.83
N VAL A 149 0.16 -15.07 -2.57
CA VAL A 149 -0.01 -13.67 -2.18
C VAL A 149 1.19 -13.20 -1.38
N ARG A 150 1.69 -12.03 -1.70
CA ARG A 150 2.65 -11.31 -0.87
C ARG A 150 2.03 -10.01 -0.42
N VAL A 151 2.01 -9.78 0.89
CA VAL A 151 1.56 -8.52 1.51
C VAL A 151 2.77 -7.66 1.82
N PHE A 152 2.72 -6.40 1.42
CA PHE A 152 3.65 -5.36 1.85
C PHE A 152 2.87 -4.23 2.51
N ASP A 153 3.06 -4.06 3.81
CA ASP A 153 2.29 -3.09 4.61
C ASP A 153 3.14 -2.55 5.77
N LYS A 154 2.93 -1.31 6.16
CA LYS A 154 3.55 -0.72 7.36
C LYS A 154 2.87 -1.21 8.65
N PHE A 155 1.71 -1.83 8.54
CA PHE A 155 0.89 -2.32 9.66
C PHE A 155 0.63 -1.29 10.75
N VAL A 156 0.34 -0.05 10.36
CA VAL A 156 0.00 1.03 11.30
C VAL A 156 -1.24 0.72 12.16
N PHE A 157 -2.08 -0.21 11.70
CA PHE A 157 -3.24 -0.72 12.44
C PHE A 157 -2.95 -2.01 13.22
N GLY A 158 -1.68 -2.39 13.32
CA GLY A 158 -1.22 -3.63 13.95
C GLY A 158 -1.25 -4.83 12.99
N ARG A 159 -0.27 -5.74 13.13
CA ARG A 159 -0.12 -6.91 12.28
C ARG A 159 -1.23 -7.96 12.51
N GLY A 160 -1.79 -8.00 13.72
CA GLY A 160 -2.86 -8.95 14.08
C GLY A 160 -4.13 -8.87 13.22
N VAL A 161 -4.26 -7.85 12.35
CA VAL A 161 -5.38 -7.73 11.39
C VAL A 161 -5.44 -8.88 10.37
N LEU A 162 -4.33 -9.56 10.08
CA LEU A 162 -4.31 -10.72 9.20
C LEU A 162 -4.79 -12.00 9.92
N GLY A 163 -4.63 -12.07 11.24
CA GLY A 163 -5.12 -13.17 12.06
C GLY A 163 -4.60 -14.54 11.59
N ASP A 164 -5.52 -15.47 11.37
CA ASP A 164 -5.24 -16.83 10.91
C ASP A 164 -4.67 -16.91 9.48
N LEU A 165 -4.88 -15.89 8.66
CA LEU A 165 -4.32 -15.82 7.30
C LEU A 165 -2.78 -15.84 7.31
N GLU A 166 -2.12 -15.33 8.36
CA GLU A 166 -0.66 -15.34 8.47
C GLU A 166 -0.05 -16.75 8.42
N ASN A 167 -0.83 -17.77 8.76
CA ASN A 167 -0.38 -19.16 8.73
C ASN A 167 -0.63 -19.86 7.38
N HIS A 168 -1.20 -19.14 6.39
CA HIS A 168 -1.49 -19.75 5.10
C HIS A 168 -0.18 -20.01 4.31
N PRO A 169 0.05 -21.22 3.76
CA PRO A 169 1.30 -21.59 3.10
C PRO A 169 1.62 -20.73 1.86
N ASP A 170 0.61 -20.18 1.20
CA ASP A 170 0.76 -19.33 0.02
C ASP A 170 0.74 -17.82 0.35
N LEU A 171 0.79 -17.44 1.64
CA LEU A 171 0.91 -16.04 2.08
C LEU A 171 2.33 -15.75 2.57
N GLU A 172 2.93 -14.71 2.00
CA GLU A 172 4.16 -14.10 2.49
C GLU A 172 3.87 -12.68 2.97
N VAL A 173 4.34 -12.32 4.16
CA VAL A 173 4.10 -11.01 4.76
C VAL A 173 5.42 -10.29 4.99
N ILE A 174 5.57 -9.12 4.39
CA ILE A 174 6.71 -8.22 4.56
C ILE A 174 6.20 -6.94 5.20
N GLU A 175 6.63 -6.68 6.42
CA GLU A 175 6.34 -5.42 7.11
C GLU A 175 7.34 -4.36 6.67
N GLY A 176 6.83 -3.22 6.14
CA GLY A 176 7.70 -2.17 5.65
C GLY A 176 6.96 -0.95 5.13
N ASP A 177 7.71 0.14 5.00
CA ASP A 177 7.26 1.39 4.39
C ASP A 177 7.71 1.44 2.91
N VAL A 178 6.85 1.91 1.99
CA VAL A 178 7.16 2.03 0.55
C VAL A 178 8.41 2.88 0.30
N SER A 179 8.71 3.83 1.17
CA SER A 179 9.94 4.63 1.10
C SER A 179 11.22 3.83 1.43
N ASN A 180 11.09 2.64 2.02
CA ASN A 180 12.21 1.71 2.21
C ASN A 180 12.44 0.89 0.93
N ILE A 181 13.27 1.42 0.03
CA ILE A 181 13.54 0.82 -1.28
C ILE A 181 14.03 -0.62 -1.19
N TYR A 182 14.81 -0.96 -0.18
CA TYR A 182 15.31 -2.32 0.03
C TYR A 182 14.16 -3.30 0.28
N LEU A 183 13.30 -3.02 1.27
CA LEU A 183 12.15 -3.87 1.58
C LEU A 183 11.14 -3.89 0.43
N LEU A 184 10.95 -2.74 -0.25
CA LEU A 184 10.09 -2.65 -1.41
C LEU A 184 10.59 -3.54 -2.56
N THR A 185 11.91 -3.54 -2.83
CA THR A 185 12.51 -4.40 -3.86
C THR A 185 12.32 -5.88 -3.52
N LEU A 186 12.51 -6.26 -2.25
CA LEU A 186 12.22 -7.63 -1.81
C LEU A 186 10.75 -8.00 -2.00
N ALA A 187 9.84 -7.06 -1.70
CA ALA A 187 8.41 -7.28 -1.86
C ALA A 187 8.00 -7.43 -3.34
N LEU A 188 8.65 -6.69 -4.23
CA LEU A 188 8.38 -6.73 -5.67
C LEU A 188 9.01 -7.92 -6.39
N ARG A 189 9.97 -8.60 -5.77
CA ARG A 189 10.68 -9.73 -6.39
C ARG A 189 9.70 -10.78 -6.91
N ASP A 190 9.87 -11.19 -8.17
CA ASP A 190 9.07 -12.21 -8.86
C ASP A 190 7.55 -11.96 -8.89
N ALA A 191 7.09 -10.77 -8.55
CA ALA A 191 5.67 -10.47 -8.57
C ALA A 191 5.13 -10.50 -10.00
N GLN A 192 4.01 -11.21 -10.21
CA GLN A 192 3.30 -11.21 -11.50
C GLN A 192 2.40 -9.99 -11.68
N ALA A 193 1.97 -9.39 -10.58
CA ALA A 193 1.11 -8.22 -10.55
C ALA A 193 1.30 -7.47 -9.22
N VAL A 194 1.06 -6.17 -9.25
CA VAL A 194 1.02 -5.31 -8.06
C VAL A 194 -0.35 -4.68 -7.92
N ILE A 195 -0.94 -4.81 -6.74
CA ILE A 195 -2.19 -4.15 -6.36
C ILE A 195 -1.85 -3.11 -5.30
N HIS A 196 -2.06 -1.84 -5.62
CA HIS A 196 -1.70 -0.72 -4.75
C HIS A 196 -2.94 -0.15 -4.04
N LEU A 197 -3.13 -0.55 -2.78
CA LEU A 197 -4.21 -0.09 -1.90
C LEU A 197 -3.70 0.89 -0.82
N ALA A 198 -2.38 0.96 -0.60
CA ALA A 198 -1.81 1.80 0.45
C ALA A 198 -2.00 3.30 0.18
N GLY A 199 -2.15 4.08 1.23
CA GLY A 199 -2.28 5.53 1.20
C GLY A 199 -3.10 6.04 2.39
N LEU A 200 -3.07 7.34 2.62
CA LEU A 200 -4.00 8.02 3.53
C LEU A 200 -5.35 8.18 2.83
N VAL A 201 -6.39 7.58 3.40
CA VAL A 201 -7.67 7.41 2.75
C VAL A 201 -8.78 8.15 3.50
N GLY A 202 -9.55 8.94 2.74
CA GLY A 202 -10.70 9.70 3.22
C GLY A 202 -10.37 11.18 3.46
N ASP A 203 -11.30 12.06 3.05
CA ASP A 203 -11.11 13.51 3.10
C ASP A 203 -10.78 14.02 4.52
N PRO A 204 -11.48 13.58 5.60
CA PRO A 204 -11.15 14.05 6.95
C PRO A 204 -9.75 13.64 7.43
N ALA A 205 -9.25 12.48 7.03
CA ALA A 205 -7.91 12.02 7.39
C ALA A 205 -6.83 12.79 6.62
N SER A 206 -7.05 13.00 5.33
CA SER A 206 -6.11 13.70 4.44
C SER A 206 -6.02 15.21 4.71
N SER A 207 -7.03 15.82 5.32
CA SER A 207 -7.02 17.24 5.70
C SER A 207 -6.26 17.54 7.01
N ILE A 208 -5.75 16.52 7.72
CA ILE A 208 -4.98 16.69 8.96
C ILE A 208 -3.62 17.33 8.68
N ASP A 209 -2.99 16.96 7.57
CA ASP A 209 -1.69 17.48 7.17
C ASP A 209 -1.42 17.23 5.68
N ASP A 210 -1.23 18.33 4.94
CA ASP A 210 -1.06 18.30 3.49
C ASP A 210 0.22 17.59 3.08
N ASN A 211 1.34 17.85 3.78
CA ASN A 211 2.63 17.22 3.47
C ASN A 211 2.58 15.71 3.70
N LEU A 212 1.89 15.29 4.76
CA LEU A 212 1.69 13.88 5.06
C LEU A 212 0.88 13.21 3.95
N THR A 213 -0.20 13.86 3.49
CA THR A 213 -1.04 13.36 2.40
C THR A 213 -0.27 13.28 1.09
N GLN A 214 0.50 14.31 0.74
CA GLN A 214 1.36 14.29 -0.44
C GLN A 214 2.39 13.16 -0.36
N HIS A 215 3.04 12.99 0.79
CA HIS A 215 4.04 11.95 0.98
C HIS A 215 3.45 10.55 0.80
N PHE A 216 2.37 10.22 1.51
CA PHE A 216 1.81 8.87 1.49
C PHE A 216 0.97 8.55 0.24
N ASN A 217 0.41 9.54 -0.44
CA ASN A 217 -0.43 9.29 -1.61
C ASN A 217 0.29 9.52 -2.94
N ILE A 218 1.12 10.56 -3.05
CA ILE A 218 1.78 10.91 -4.32
C ILE A 218 3.20 10.35 -4.36
N VAL A 219 4.04 10.72 -3.39
CA VAL A 219 5.46 10.34 -3.41
C VAL A 219 5.63 8.82 -3.29
N SER A 220 4.91 8.18 -2.36
CA SER A 220 4.95 6.71 -2.20
C SER A 220 4.45 5.98 -3.45
N THR A 221 3.38 6.50 -4.10
CA THR A 221 2.89 5.92 -5.36
C THR A 221 3.92 6.05 -6.48
N ARG A 222 4.63 7.17 -6.57
CA ARG A 222 5.72 7.39 -7.54
C ARG A 222 6.88 6.44 -7.32
N ILE A 223 7.34 6.29 -6.08
CA ILE A 223 8.41 5.34 -5.73
C ILE A 223 8.02 3.91 -6.13
N LEU A 224 6.80 3.49 -5.78
CA LEU A 224 6.30 2.16 -6.15
C LEU A 224 6.22 1.99 -7.66
N LEU A 225 5.69 2.97 -8.37
CA LEU A 225 5.53 2.95 -9.84
C LEU A 225 6.88 2.81 -10.54
N GLU A 226 7.89 3.60 -10.16
CA GLU A 226 9.22 3.51 -10.74
C GLU A 226 9.88 2.16 -10.44
N SER A 227 9.71 1.63 -9.23
CA SER A 227 10.24 0.31 -8.87
C SER A 227 9.56 -0.83 -9.67
N VAL A 228 8.24 -0.77 -9.86
CA VAL A 228 7.48 -1.74 -10.66
C VAL A 228 7.93 -1.73 -12.13
N LYS A 229 8.16 -0.54 -12.69
CA LYS A 229 8.65 -0.38 -14.07
C LYS A 229 10.08 -0.90 -14.22
N ALA A 230 10.96 -0.58 -13.29
CA ALA A 230 12.35 -1.04 -13.29
C ALA A 230 12.45 -2.58 -13.26
N LEU A 231 11.58 -3.24 -12.48
CA LEU A 231 11.49 -4.70 -12.39
C LEU A 231 10.58 -5.33 -13.45
N ARG A 232 10.07 -4.55 -14.43
CA ARG A 232 9.24 -4.99 -15.56
C ARG A 232 8.02 -5.82 -15.14
N ILE A 233 7.41 -5.49 -13.98
CA ILE A 233 6.18 -6.16 -13.55
C ILE A 233 5.03 -5.67 -14.43
N PRO A 234 4.35 -6.56 -15.17
CA PRO A 234 3.48 -6.10 -16.26
C PRO A 234 2.14 -5.54 -15.80
N ARG A 235 1.57 -6.04 -14.69
CA ARG A 235 0.24 -5.65 -14.21
C ARG A 235 0.33 -4.77 -12.98
N PHE A 236 -0.35 -3.62 -13.03
CA PHE A 236 -0.45 -2.69 -11.92
C PHE A 236 -1.90 -2.24 -11.75
N ILE A 237 -2.51 -2.55 -10.61
CA ILE A 237 -3.88 -2.17 -10.28
C ILE A 237 -3.85 -1.13 -9.18
N PHE A 238 -4.40 0.05 -9.46
CA PHE A 238 -4.38 1.18 -8.52
C PHE A 238 -5.78 1.45 -7.95
N ALA A 239 -5.86 1.51 -6.63
CA ALA A 239 -7.06 1.91 -5.89
C ALA A 239 -7.20 3.44 -5.90
N SER A 240 -8.06 3.94 -6.78
CA SER A 240 -8.54 5.30 -6.78
C SER A 240 -9.91 5.41 -6.10
N SER A 241 -10.62 6.51 -6.26
CA SER A 241 -11.87 6.79 -5.57
C SER A 241 -12.83 7.58 -6.45
N CYS A 242 -14.13 7.32 -6.34
CA CYS A 242 -15.16 8.16 -6.95
C CYS A 242 -15.22 9.58 -6.36
N SER A 243 -14.53 9.87 -5.25
CA SER A 243 -14.39 11.23 -4.72
C SER A 243 -13.74 12.21 -5.71
N VAL A 244 -13.04 11.72 -6.74
CA VAL A 244 -12.47 12.53 -7.83
C VAL A 244 -13.53 13.32 -8.61
N TYR A 245 -14.80 12.89 -8.57
CA TYR A 245 -15.91 13.58 -9.22
C TYR A 245 -16.44 14.79 -8.41
N GLY A 246 -16.20 14.80 -7.08
CA GLY A 246 -16.55 15.93 -6.18
C GLY A 246 -18.03 16.19 -6.07
N ALA A 247 -18.54 17.23 -6.78
CA ALA A 247 -19.94 17.59 -6.82
C ALA A 247 -20.46 17.59 -8.25
N SER A 248 -21.60 16.94 -8.48
CA SER A 248 -22.28 16.91 -9.78
C SER A 248 -23.78 16.67 -9.59
N ASP A 249 -24.60 17.45 -10.28
CA ASP A 249 -26.05 17.24 -10.33
C ASP A 249 -26.42 16.07 -11.27
N GLU A 250 -25.56 15.77 -12.23
CA GLU A 250 -25.73 14.70 -13.18
C GLU A 250 -25.08 13.40 -12.67
N LYS A 251 -25.53 12.26 -13.19
CA LYS A 251 -24.89 10.96 -12.96
C LYS A 251 -23.58 10.91 -13.75
N VAL A 252 -22.45 10.81 -13.06
CA VAL A 252 -21.11 10.82 -13.65
C VAL A 252 -20.62 9.42 -14.03
N ASN A 253 -19.71 9.35 -14.99
CA ASN A 253 -19.00 8.14 -15.43
C ASN A 253 -17.52 8.44 -15.67
N GLU A 254 -16.76 7.45 -16.16
CA GLU A 254 -15.30 7.56 -16.34
C GLU A 254 -14.86 8.62 -17.35
N SER A 255 -15.77 9.07 -18.24
CA SER A 255 -15.52 10.15 -19.21
C SER A 255 -15.93 11.54 -18.70
N SER A 256 -16.60 11.60 -17.56
CA SER A 256 -17.04 12.89 -16.97
C SER A 256 -15.87 13.73 -16.49
N GLN A 257 -16.04 15.04 -16.51
CA GLN A 257 -15.06 15.97 -15.97
C GLN A 257 -14.85 15.72 -14.47
N LEU A 258 -13.59 15.70 -14.04
CA LEU A 258 -13.22 15.59 -12.63
C LEU A 258 -13.35 16.97 -11.96
N ASN A 259 -13.88 16.98 -10.75
CA ASN A 259 -14.11 18.18 -9.96
C ASN A 259 -13.75 17.95 -8.48
N PRO A 260 -12.43 17.72 -8.18
CA PRO A 260 -12.02 17.41 -6.82
C PRO A 260 -12.33 18.55 -5.86
N VAL A 261 -12.84 18.21 -4.67
CA VAL A 261 -13.18 19.17 -3.61
C VAL A 261 -12.33 18.94 -2.35
N SER A 262 -11.31 18.10 -2.44
CA SER A 262 -10.41 17.78 -1.34
C SER A 262 -9.02 17.41 -1.84
N LEU A 263 -8.00 17.62 -0.99
CA LEU A 263 -6.61 17.20 -1.26
C LEU A 263 -6.51 15.70 -1.51
N TYR A 264 -7.35 14.88 -0.85
CA TYR A 264 -7.44 13.45 -1.11
C TYR A 264 -7.83 13.16 -2.56
N ALA A 265 -8.89 13.79 -3.05
CA ALA A 265 -9.35 13.61 -4.43
C ALA A 265 -8.30 14.10 -5.43
N GLU A 266 -7.66 15.26 -5.18
CA GLU A 266 -6.55 15.77 -5.99
C GLU A 266 -5.39 14.78 -6.04
N SER A 267 -4.95 14.26 -4.88
CA SER A 267 -3.85 13.29 -4.82
C SER A 267 -4.13 12.00 -5.60
N LYS A 268 -5.40 11.56 -5.65
CA LYS A 268 -5.81 10.41 -6.47
C LYS A 268 -5.74 10.72 -7.95
N ILE A 269 -6.20 11.91 -8.38
CA ILE A 269 -6.12 12.35 -9.78
C ILE A 269 -4.67 12.46 -10.25
N ASP A 270 -3.78 13.03 -9.45
CA ASP A 270 -2.36 13.15 -9.77
C ASP A 270 -1.71 11.78 -9.94
N SER A 271 -2.02 10.85 -9.03
CA SER A 271 -1.54 9.47 -9.13
C SER A 271 -2.11 8.75 -10.36
N GLU A 272 -3.41 8.88 -10.66
CA GLU A 272 -4.01 8.32 -11.88
C GLU A 272 -3.29 8.81 -13.15
N ASN A 273 -3.05 10.11 -13.24
CA ASN A 273 -2.39 10.73 -14.39
C ASN A 273 -0.95 10.23 -14.57
N GLU A 274 -0.19 10.12 -13.49
CA GLU A 274 1.19 9.64 -13.53
C GLU A 274 1.27 8.16 -13.94
N ILE A 275 0.42 7.32 -13.35
CA ILE A 275 0.32 5.91 -13.66
C ILE A 275 -0.07 5.67 -15.12
N LEU A 276 -1.09 6.38 -15.63
CA LEU A 276 -1.55 6.22 -17.01
C LEU A 276 -0.53 6.72 -18.04
N ARG A 277 0.20 7.80 -17.75
CA ARG A 277 1.32 8.28 -18.61
C ARG A 277 2.46 7.27 -18.68
N SER A 278 2.67 6.49 -17.64
CA SER A 278 3.72 5.47 -17.57
C SER A 278 3.39 4.20 -18.36
N ALA A 279 2.15 4.03 -18.81
CA ALA A 279 1.72 2.84 -19.54
C ALA A 279 2.47 2.64 -20.86
N GLY A 280 2.92 1.41 -21.13
CA GLY A 280 3.75 1.05 -22.29
C GLY A 280 3.57 -0.40 -22.71
N GLU A 281 4.51 -0.88 -23.52
CA GLU A 281 4.49 -2.26 -24.04
C GLU A 281 4.63 -3.32 -22.93
N HIS A 282 5.36 -2.99 -21.86
CA HIS A 282 5.65 -3.91 -20.75
C HIS A 282 5.00 -3.49 -19.43
N PHE A 283 4.14 -2.46 -19.44
CA PHE A 283 3.47 -1.96 -18.25
C PHE A 283 2.00 -1.64 -18.54
N HIS A 284 1.11 -2.38 -17.92
CA HIS A 284 -0.33 -2.39 -18.17
C HIS A 284 -1.11 -1.98 -16.91
N PRO A 285 -1.18 -0.68 -16.62
CA PRO A 285 -1.92 -0.21 -15.44
C PRO A 285 -3.42 -0.23 -15.66
N THR A 286 -4.15 -0.47 -14.57
CA THR A 286 -5.61 -0.34 -14.46
C THR A 286 -5.94 0.52 -13.24
N ILE A 287 -6.83 1.48 -13.40
CA ILE A 287 -7.31 2.35 -12.34
C ILE A 287 -8.71 1.91 -11.92
N LEU A 288 -8.94 1.74 -10.62
CA LEU A 288 -10.24 1.41 -10.06
C LEU A 288 -10.71 2.55 -9.14
N ARG A 289 -11.71 3.31 -9.57
CA ARG A 289 -12.35 4.36 -8.77
C ARG A 289 -13.45 3.73 -7.93
N PHE A 290 -13.15 3.44 -6.68
CA PHE A 290 -14.09 2.81 -5.76
C PHE A 290 -15.19 3.76 -5.30
N ALA A 291 -16.42 3.27 -5.27
CA ALA A 291 -17.53 3.87 -4.53
C ALA A 291 -17.22 3.89 -3.02
N THR A 292 -18.05 4.55 -2.22
CA THR A 292 -17.93 4.58 -0.76
C THR A 292 -18.12 3.18 -0.20
N VAL A 293 -17.11 2.69 0.51
CA VAL A 293 -17.07 1.30 0.98
C VAL A 293 -17.85 1.11 2.26
N PHE A 294 -18.51 -0.05 2.41
CA PHE A 294 -19.16 -0.47 3.67
C PHE A 294 -18.97 -1.95 3.91
N GLY A 295 -19.38 -2.43 5.10
CA GLY A 295 -19.36 -3.84 5.48
C GLY A 295 -18.31 -4.19 6.53
N HIS A 296 -18.43 -5.40 7.06
CA HIS A 296 -17.52 -5.97 8.04
C HIS A 296 -16.13 -6.23 7.45
N SER A 297 -15.08 -6.06 8.25
CA SER A 297 -13.69 -6.40 7.89
C SER A 297 -12.87 -6.67 9.14
N ARG A 298 -11.82 -7.49 9.03
CA ARG A 298 -10.82 -7.71 10.10
C ARG A 298 -10.22 -6.39 10.60
N ARG A 299 -10.07 -5.40 9.71
CA ARG A 299 -9.75 -4.01 10.04
C ARG A 299 -10.93 -3.11 9.66
N ALA A 300 -11.94 -3.03 10.52
CA ALA A 300 -13.12 -2.22 10.26
C ALA A 300 -12.82 -0.71 10.24
N ARG A 301 -13.73 0.04 9.63
CA ARG A 301 -13.72 1.50 9.56
C ARG A 301 -15.07 2.06 9.99
N PHE A 302 -15.10 2.67 11.18
CA PHE A 302 -16.30 3.36 11.69
C PHE A 302 -16.30 4.86 11.39
N ASP A 303 -15.36 5.33 10.56
CA ASP A 303 -15.39 6.65 9.92
C ASP A 303 -16.07 6.63 8.54
N LEU A 304 -16.59 5.47 8.09
CA LEU A 304 -17.40 5.30 6.89
C LEU A 304 -18.89 5.34 7.25
N VAL A 305 -19.67 6.09 6.50
CA VAL A 305 -21.04 6.48 6.85
C VAL A 305 -21.96 5.31 7.17
N THR A 306 -21.96 4.24 6.35
CA THR A 306 -22.83 3.07 6.60
C THR A 306 -22.44 2.33 7.87
N ASN A 307 -21.13 2.11 8.06
CA ASN A 307 -20.61 1.42 9.25
C ASN A 307 -20.86 2.26 10.51
N LEU A 308 -20.64 3.58 10.42
CA LEU A 308 -20.90 4.51 11.52
C LEU A 308 -22.39 4.50 11.92
N PHE A 309 -23.30 4.64 10.96
CA PHE A 309 -24.73 4.63 11.23
C PHE A 309 -25.19 3.31 11.83
N THR A 310 -24.65 2.18 11.33
CA THR A 310 -24.96 0.85 11.88
C THR A 310 -24.50 0.75 13.34
N ALA A 311 -23.29 1.22 13.63
CA ALA A 311 -22.78 1.21 15.00
C ALA A 311 -23.55 2.16 15.93
N GLN A 312 -23.93 3.36 15.46
CA GLN A 312 -24.78 4.31 16.21
C GLN A 312 -26.17 3.73 16.49
N ALA A 313 -26.81 3.15 15.47
CA ALA A 313 -28.10 2.51 15.64
C ALA A 313 -28.05 1.36 16.64
N PHE A 314 -26.99 0.52 16.55
CA PHE A 314 -26.82 -0.66 17.40
C PHE A 314 -26.49 -0.30 18.85
N ASN A 315 -25.50 0.57 19.09
CA ASN A 315 -25.02 0.87 20.43
C ASN A 315 -25.85 1.93 21.15
N ASP A 316 -26.26 2.98 20.42
CA ASP A 316 -26.84 4.19 21.01
C ASP A 316 -28.35 4.28 20.79
N GLY A 317 -28.91 3.45 19.90
CA GLY A 317 -30.32 3.55 19.48
C GLY A 317 -30.64 4.86 18.76
N LYS A 318 -29.62 5.56 18.23
CA LYS A 318 -29.75 6.87 17.62
C LYS A 318 -28.78 7.03 16.47
N ILE A 319 -29.22 7.64 15.35
CA ILE A 319 -28.39 8.02 14.22
C ILE A 319 -28.37 9.55 14.10
N THR A 320 -27.17 10.14 13.95
CA THR A 320 -27.02 11.57 13.62
C THR A 320 -26.63 11.70 12.16
N VAL A 321 -27.53 12.30 11.37
CA VAL A 321 -27.40 12.49 9.93
C VAL A 321 -26.89 13.89 9.65
N MET A 322 -25.80 14.02 8.89
CA MET A 322 -25.30 15.28 8.37
C MET A 322 -25.43 15.27 6.85
N GLY A 323 -26.01 16.35 6.25
CA GLY A 323 -26.19 16.46 4.80
C GLY A 323 -27.13 15.41 4.22
N SER A 324 -28.36 15.35 4.73
CA SER A 324 -29.35 14.29 4.43
C SER A 324 -29.65 14.10 2.94
N GLN A 325 -29.55 15.17 2.13
CA GLN A 325 -29.86 15.17 0.70
C GLN A 325 -28.70 14.78 -0.21
N GLN A 326 -27.50 14.60 0.35
CA GLN A 326 -26.32 14.29 -0.43
C GLN A 326 -26.32 12.84 -0.91
N TRP A 327 -26.01 12.65 -2.19
CA TRP A 327 -25.87 11.35 -2.81
C TRP A 327 -24.50 10.75 -2.57
N ARG A 328 -24.47 9.46 -2.31
CA ARG A 328 -23.25 8.65 -2.25
C ARG A 328 -23.45 7.33 -2.99
N PRO A 329 -22.55 6.98 -3.90
CA PRO A 329 -22.46 5.61 -4.40
C PRO A 329 -21.84 4.73 -3.31
N LEU A 330 -22.41 3.55 -3.07
CA LEU A 330 -21.93 2.60 -2.06
C LEU A 330 -21.50 1.29 -2.70
N ILE A 331 -20.63 0.55 -2.02
CA ILE A 331 -20.23 -0.81 -2.39
C ILE A 331 -19.74 -1.58 -1.18
N HIS A 332 -20.06 -2.88 -1.11
CA HIS A 332 -19.55 -3.74 -0.06
C HIS A 332 -18.05 -4.05 -0.25
N VAL A 333 -17.30 -4.15 0.85
CA VAL A 333 -15.85 -4.36 0.84
C VAL A 333 -15.44 -5.66 0.14
N SER A 334 -16.23 -6.73 0.27
CA SER A 334 -15.96 -7.99 -0.42
C SER A 334 -16.17 -7.89 -1.94
N ASP A 335 -17.16 -7.10 -2.38
CA ASP A 335 -17.39 -6.87 -3.82
C ASP A 335 -16.25 -6.06 -4.44
N ILE A 336 -15.66 -5.10 -3.69
CA ILE A 336 -14.42 -4.43 -4.15
C ILE A 336 -13.30 -5.46 -4.34
N ALA A 337 -13.06 -6.31 -3.37
CA ALA A 337 -12.00 -7.31 -3.45
C ALA A 337 -12.24 -8.25 -4.65
N GLU A 338 -13.48 -8.68 -4.89
CA GLU A 338 -13.82 -9.47 -6.08
C GLU A 338 -13.61 -8.71 -7.39
N SER A 339 -13.91 -7.41 -7.45
CA SER A 339 -13.67 -6.59 -8.64
C SER A 339 -12.18 -6.53 -9.01
N ILE A 340 -11.30 -6.45 -8.02
CA ILE A 340 -9.85 -6.45 -8.21
C ILE A 340 -9.40 -7.80 -8.80
N VAL A 341 -9.91 -8.92 -8.27
CA VAL A 341 -9.59 -10.26 -8.80
C VAL A 341 -10.08 -10.40 -10.25
N ARG A 342 -11.28 -9.89 -10.58
CA ARG A 342 -11.75 -9.89 -11.97
C ARG A 342 -10.87 -9.10 -12.92
N VAL A 343 -10.34 -7.97 -12.48
CA VAL A 343 -9.35 -7.20 -13.25
C VAL A 343 -8.04 -7.97 -13.40
N LEU A 344 -7.61 -8.67 -12.34
CA LEU A 344 -6.41 -9.48 -12.36
C LEU A 344 -6.52 -10.66 -13.32
N ASP A 345 -7.69 -11.32 -13.39
CA ASP A 345 -7.97 -12.47 -14.26
C ASP A 345 -8.27 -12.08 -15.71
N ALA A 346 -8.64 -10.83 -15.95
CA ALA A 346 -9.04 -10.37 -17.27
C ALA A 346 -7.86 -10.36 -18.26
N PRO A 347 -8.10 -10.60 -19.55
CA PRO A 347 -7.10 -10.36 -20.60
C PRO A 347 -6.57 -8.93 -20.54
N ILE A 348 -5.25 -8.78 -20.71
CA ILE A 348 -4.56 -7.47 -20.62
C ILE A 348 -5.21 -6.43 -21.55
N GLU A 349 -5.63 -6.84 -22.72
CA GLU A 349 -6.22 -5.96 -23.74
C GLU A 349 -7.53 -5.29 -23.28
N LYS A 350 -8.23 -5.92 -22.32
CA LYS A 350 -9.49 -5.39 -21.78
C LYS A 350 -9.27 -4.39 -20.64
N VAL A 351 -8.14 -4.48 -19.94
CA VAL A 351 -7.91 -3.74 -18.70
C VAL A 351 -6.73 -2.76 -18.75
N SER A 352 -5.79 -2.95 -19.69
CA SER A 352 -4.63 -2.07 -19.86
C SER A 352 -5.04 -0.65 -20.16
N ARG A 353 -4.52 0.32 -19.38
CA ARG A 353 -4.83 1.76 -19.48
C ARG A 353 -6.30 2.10 -19.25
N GLN A 354 -7.05 1.20 -18.64
CA GLN A 354 -8.46 1.45 -18.36
C GLN A 354 -8.66 2.08 -16.98
N ILE A 355 -9.69 2.93 -16.91
CA ILE A 355 -10.26 3.40 -15.67
C ILE A 355 -11.64 2.77 -15.57
N PHE A 356 -11.96 2.19 -14.41
CA PHE A 356 -13.28 1.66 -14.11
C PHE A 356 -13.80 2.26 -12.80
N ASN A 357 -15.04 2.75 -12.81
CA ASN A 357 -15.78 2.96 -11.58
C ASN A 357 -16.20 1.60 -11.04
N VAL A 358 -16.04 1.41 -9.73
CA VAL A 358 -16.36 0.13 -9.06
C VAL A 358 -17.45 0.36 -8.02
N GLY A 359 -18.61 -0.21 -8.29
CA GLY A 359 -19.83 -0.09 -7.51
C GLY A 359 -21.00 -0.73 -8.24
N ASP A 360 -22.20 -0.33 -7.86
CA ASP A 360 -23.44 -0.72 -8.55
C ASP A 360 -24.40 0.48 -8.61
N ASP A 361 -25.10 0.62 -9.73
CA ASP A 361 -26.04 1.72 -9.96
C ASP A 361 -27.17 1.75 -8.93
N ASP A 362 -27.63 0.56 -8.49
CA ASP A 362 -28.68 0.39 -7.51
C ASP A 362 -28.24 0.74 -6.07
N LEU A 363 -26.95 0.94 -5.86
CA LEU A 363 -26.36 1.33 -4.57
C LEU A 363 -26.03 2.85 -4.49
N ASN A 364 -26.50 3.67 -5.45
CA ASN A 364 -26.54 5.12 -5.29
C ASN A 364 -27.69 5.52 -4.38
N ILE A 365 -27.39 6.15 -3.25
CA ILE A 365 -28.40 6.46 -2.21
C ILE A 365 -28.10 7.84 -1.59
N THR A 366 -29.13 8.52 -1.10
CA THR A 366 -28.92 9.71 -0.26
C THR A 366 -28.56 9.31 1.17
N ILE A 367 -27.81 10.16 1.87
CA ILE A 367 -27.41 9.93 3.26
C ILE A 367 -28.63 9.78 4.18
N GLY A 368 -29.71 10.55 3.90
CA GLY A 368 -30.97 10.45 4.64
C GLY A 368 -31.69 9.11 4.43
N GLU A 369 -31.78 8.64 3.18
CA GLU A 369 -32.34 7.32 2.87
C GLU A 369 -31.53 6.19 3.47
N LEU A 370 -30.21 6.32 3.46
CA LEU A 370 -29.31 5.36 4.12
C LEU A 370 -29.59 5.25 5.63
N ALA A 371 -29.74 6.39 6.31
CA ALA A 371 -30.06 6.40 7.75
C ALA A 371 -31.39 5.70 8.07
N ILE A 372 -32.42 5.97 7.23
CA ILE A 372 -33.73 5.29 7.36
C ILE A 372 -33.58 3.78 7.12
N LEU A 373 -32.79 3.38 6.13
CA LEU A 373 -32.54 1.98 5.84
C LEU A 373 -31.84 1.29 7.00
N VAL A 374 -30.76 1.89 7.54
CA VAL A 374 -30.03 1.35 8.70
C VAL A 374 -30.95 1.20 9.91
N ALA A 375 -31.70 2.25 10.27
CA ALA A 375 -32.65 2.21 11.37
C ALA A 375 -33.66 1.03 11.21
N ARG A 376 -34.22 0.88 9.99
CA ARG A 376 -35.17 -0.18 9.69
C ARG A 376 -34.58 -1.59 9.84
N VAL A 377 -33.31 -1.78 9.39
CA VAL A 377 -32.63 -3.09 9.44
C VAL A 377 -32.27 -3.44 10.88
N VAL A 378 -31.65 -2.52 11.61
CA VAL A 378 -31.25 -2.73 13.00
C VAL A 378 -32.46 -2.90 13.93
N ASP A 379 -33.54 -2.10 13.75
CA ASP A 379 -34.80 -2.25 14.52
C ASP A 379 -35.46 -3.62 14.37
N ARG A 380 -35.35 -4.24 13.19
CA ARG A 380 -35.91 -5.56 12.94
C ARG A 380 -35.20 -6.68 13.71
N ASP A 381 -33.90 -6.52 13.88
CA ASP A 381 -33.02 -7.53 14.47
C ASP A 381 -32.92 -7.38 16.01
N LYS A 382 -33.27 -6.18 16.54
CA LYS A 382 -33.36 -5.92 17.99
C LYS A 382 -34.83 -5.75 18.44
N THR A 383 -35.25 -6.57 19.35
CA THR A 383 -36.60 -6.60 19.88
C THR A 383 -37.02 -5.25 20.49
N GLY A 384 -37.68 -4.41 19.73
CA GLY A 384 -38.64 -3.44 20.25
C GLY A 384 -38.17 -2.02 20.57
N SER A 385 -36.92 -1.65 20.27
CA SER A 385 -36.47 -0.27 20.44
C SER A 385 -36.38 0.40 19.07
N LYS A 386 -37.15 1.48 18.86
CA LYS A 386 -37.07 2.28 17.65
C LYS A 386 -35.78 3.11 17.66
N VAL A 387 -35.01 3.05 16.58
CA VAL A 387 -33.84 3.90 16.41
C VAL A 387 -34.27 5.34 16.07
N ASP A 388 -33.80 6.30 16.84
CA ASP A 388 -34.06 7.72 16.62
C ASP A 388 -33.13 8.29 15.56
N ILE A 389 -33.66 9.06 14.60
CA ILE A 389 -32.87 9.74 13.56
C ILE A 389 -32.93 11.27 13.83
N THR A 390 -31.78 11.88 14.02
CA THR A 390 -31.62 13.33 14.13
C THR A 390 -30.88 13.84 12.89
N VAL A 391 -31.44 14.88 12.25
CA VAL A 391 -30.85 15.49 11.05
C VAL A 391 -30.22 16.83 11.45
N ASP A 392 -28.98 17.03 11.03
CA ASP A 392 -28.25 18.29 11.13
C ASP A 392 -27.88 18.71 9.70
N ASP A 393 -28.63 19.70 9.18
CA ASP A 393 -28.45 20.20 7.80
C ASP A 393 -27.48 21.39 7.72
N ASP A 394 -26.95 21.89 8.85
CA ASP A 394 -25.93 22.96 8.89
C ASP A 394 -24.50 22.44 8.58
N PHE A 395 -24.40 21.32 7.89
CA PHE A 395 -23.14 20.65 7.58
C PHE A 395 -22.59 21.07 6.20
N ASP A 396 -21.34 21.54 6.18
CA ASP A 396 -20.65 22.07 5.00
C ASP A 396 -19.83 20.98 4.25
N ASP A 397 -20.50 19.90 3.81
CA ASP A 397 -19.88 18.90 2.90
C ASP A 397 -20.39 19.11 1.47
N THR A 398 -19.52 19.58 0.61
CA THR A 398 -19.86 19.90 -0.79
C THR A 398 -19.94 18.68 -1.70
N ARG A 399 -19.55 17.48 -1.25
CA ARG A 399 -19.60 16.27 -2.06
C ARG A 399 -21.05 15.84 -2.29
N ASN A 400 -21.43 15.75 -3.55
CA ASN A 400 -22.76 15.31 -3.96
C ASN A 400 -22.71 14.74 -5.36
N TYR A 401 -22.71 13.41 -5.51
CA TYR A 401 -22.57 12.76 -6.82
C TYR A 401 -23.17 11.37 -6.86
N ARG A 402 -23.77 11.04 -8.01
CA ARG A 402 -24.19 9.69 -8.40
C ARG A 402 -23.26 9.18 -9.48
N VAL A 403 -22.92 7.90 -9.44
CA VAL A 403 -21.94 7.30 -10.36
C VAL A 403 -22.59 6.19 -11.18
N SER A 404 -22.24 6.10 -12.46
CA SER A 404 -22.53 4.97 -13.32
C SER A 404 -21.42 3.92 -13.25
N PHE A 405 -21.81 2.66 -13.15
CA PHE A 405 -20.92 1.52 -13.11
C PHE A 405 -21.10 0.59 -14.33
N GLU A 406 -21.72 1.10 -15.38
CA GLU A 406 -22.03 0.36 -16.60
C GLU A 406 -20.76 -0.18 -17.28
N LYS A 407 -19.70 0.62 -17.33
CA LYS A 407 -18.44 0.25 -18.00
C LYS A 407 -17.82 -1.02 -17.43
N ILE A 408 -17.68 -1.15 -16.11
CA ILE A 408 -17.09 -2.37 -15.51
C ILE A 408 -18.01 -3.56 -15.69
N GLN A 409 -19.33 -3.35 -15.65
CA GLN A 409 -20.32 -4.40 -15.88
C GLN A 409 -20.23 -4.92 -17.32
N GLU A 410 -20.19 -4.05 -18.33
CA GLU A 410 -20.12 -4.45 -19.74
C GLU A 410 -18.78 -5.08 -20.10
N THR A 411 -17.67 -4.54 -19.57
CA THR A 411 -16.32 -4.99 -19.95
C THR A 411 -15.92 -6.27 -19.24
N LEU A 412 -16.23 -6.39 -17.94
CA LEU A 412 -15.74 -7.46 -17.06
C LEU A 412 -16.87 -8.33 -16.48
N GLY A 413 -18.14 -8.04 -16.77
CA GLY A 413 -19.29 -8.76 -16.21
C GLY A 413 -19.38 -8.60 -14.69
N PHE A 414 -18.78 -7.55 -14.11
CA PHE A 414 -18.84 -7.32 -12.67
C PHE A 414 -20.18 -6.70 -12.27
N ARG A 415 -20.78 -7.24 -11.21
CA ARG A 415 -21.92 -6.67 -10.48
C ARG A 415 -21.70 -6.89 -8.99
N ALA A 416 -22.10 -5.93 -8.18
CA ALA A 416 -22.14 -6.13 -6.73
C ALA A 416 -23.12 -7.27 -6.37
N LYS A 417 -22.71 -8.09 -5.44
CA LYS A 417 -23.50 -9.25 -4.96
C LYS A 417 -24.16 -8.98 -3.62
N ILE A 418 -23.55 -8.11 -2.82
CA ILE A 418 -23.98 -7.82 -1.45
C ILE A 418 -24.74 -6.49 -1.43
N GLY A 419 -26.03 -6.57 -1.18
CA GLY A 419 -26.90 -5.42 -1.03
C GLY A 419 -26.66 -4.66 0.29
N MET A 420 -27.15 -3.42 0.37
CA MET A 420 -27.00 -2.58 1.58
C MET A 420 -27.59 -3.25 2.82
N GLU A 421 -28.79 -3.85 2.73
CA GLU A 421 -29.43 -4.52 3.87
C GLU A 421 -28.59 -5.67 4.42
N ASP A 422 -27.98 -6.46 3.53
CA ASP A 422 -27.17 -7.61 3.92
C ASP A 422 -25.86 -7.17 4.60
N GLY A 423 -25.17 -6.17 4.06
CA GLY A 423 -23.96 -5.64 4.69
C GLY A 423 -24.24 -4.89 6.00
N ILE A 424 -25.40 -4.24 6.15
CA ILE A 424 -25.82 -3.66 7.43
C ILE A 424 -26.08 -4.77 8.48
N ARG A 425 -26.74 -5.88 8.10
CA ARG A 425 -26.96 -7.02 9.00
C ARG A 425 -25.64 -7.68 9.40
N GLU A 426 -24.74 -7.89 8.44
CA GLU A 426 -23.41 -8.43 8.69
C GLU A 426 -22.65 -7.59 9.73
N MET A 427 -22.64 -6.25 9.55
CA MET A 427 -22.00 -5.34 10.49
C MET A 427 -22.67 -5.33 11.86
N ALA A 428 -24.02 -5.35 11.91
CA ALA A 428 -24.76 -5.42 13.16
C ALA A 428 -24.49 -6.71 13.92
N ALA A 429 -24.44 -7.86 13.23
CA ALA A 429 -24.07 -9.15 13.82
C ALA A 429 -22.65 -9.15 14.39
N ALA A 430 -21.68 -8.58 13.67
CA ALA A 430 -20.30 -8.46 14.15
C ALA A 430 -20.18 -7.56 15.41
N LEU A 431 -21.03 -6.53 15.52
CA LEU A 431 -21.12 -5.71 16.74
C LEU A 431 -21.75 -6.50 17.90
N GLU A 432 -22.79 -7.28 17.63
CA GLU A 432 -23.47 -8.13 18.62
C GLU A 432 -22.54 -9.23 19.16
N ASP A 433 -21.75 -9.84 18.30
CA ASP A 433 -20.74 -10.86 18.65
C ASP A 433 -19.53 -10.27 19.39
N GLY A 434 -19.47 -8.94 19.56
CA GLY A 434 -18.37 -8.26 20.27
C GLY A 434 -17.05 -8.27 19.50
N VAL A 435 -17.09 -8.42 18.17
CA VAL A 435 -15.88 -8.40 17.31
C VAL A 435 -15.17 -7.06 17.42
N TYR A 436 -15.90 -5.98 17.66
CA TYR A 436 -15.37 -4.62 17.74
C TYR A 436 -15.56 -4.03 19.12
N GLU A 437 -14.46 -3.88 19.86
CA GLU A 437 -14.46 -3.21 21.14
C GLU A 437 -14.43 -1.68 20.97
N ASN A 438 -15.40 -0.97 21.56
CA ASN A 438 -15.47 0.49 21.56
C ASN A 438 -15.27 1.13 20.17
N PRO A 439 -16.12 0.82 19.15
CA PRO A 439 -15.90 1.16 17.76
C PRO A 439 -15.68 2.66 17.48
N TYR A 440 -16.18 3.56 18.36
CA TYR A 440 -16.02 5.01 18.21
C TYR A 440 -14.71 5.57 18.79
N TYR A 441 -14.15 4.90 19.78
CA TYR A 441 -13.05 5.44 20.60
C TYR A 441 -11.73 4.72 20.33
N HIS A 442 -11.77 3.54 19.76
CA HIS A 442 -10.56 2.81 19.48
C HIS A 442 -9.90 3.30 18.17
N GLY A 443 -8.69 3.86 18.30
CA GLY A 443 -7.96 4.47 17.17
C GLY A 443 -7.78 3.55 15.96
N LEU A 444 -7.73 2.24 16.16
CA LEU A 444 -7.60 1.24 15.09
C LEU A 444 -8.77 1.25 14.10
N TYR A 445 -9.94 1.79 14.47
CA TYR A 445 -11.12 1.83 13.59
C TYR A 445 -11.35 3.19 12.93
N SER A 446 -10.45 4.15 13.13
CA SER A 446 -10.58 5.49 12.57
C SER A 446 -9.30 5.91 11.84
N ASN A 447 -9.41 6.18 10.54
CA ASN A 447 -8.31 6.73 9.78
C ASN A 447 -7.89 8.11 10.31
N VAL A 448 -8.83 8.93 10.77
CA VAL A 448 -8.55 10.26 11.34
C VAL A 448 -7.64 10.17 12.57
N GLN A 449 -7.97 9.26 13.50
CA GLN A 449 -7.17 9.10 14.72
C GLN A 449 -5.79 8.52 14.39
N MET A 450 -5.72 7.52 13.51
CA MET A 450 -4.45 6.94 13.09
C MET A 450 -3.58 7.93 12.33
N THR A 451 -4.15 8.79 11.46
CA THR A 451 -3.38 9.82 10.76
C THR A 451 -2.73 10.81 11.74
N LYS A 452 -3.38 11.14 12.85
CA LYS A 452 -2.76 11.97 13.89
C LYS A 452 -1.53 11.30 14.50
N LEU A 453 -1.61 10.00 14.81
CA LEU A 453 -0.47 9.22 15.34
C LEU A 453 0.67 9.12 14.30
N ILE A 454 0.32 8.82 13.04
CA ILE A 454 1.29 8.77 11.94
C ILE A 454 1.98 10.13 11.75
N LYS A 455 1.23 11.24 11.91
CA LYS A 455 1.78 12.60 11.82
C LYS A 455 2.87 12.83 12.86
N ASP A 456 2.64 12.44 14.11
CA ASP A 456 3.61 12.60 15.18
C ASP A 456 4.89 11.78 14.90
N GLU A 457 4.75 10.55 14.38
CA GLU A 457 5.86 9.72 13.94
C GLU A 457 6.60 10.36 12.75
N PHE A 458 5.89 10.79 11.72
CA PHE A 458 6.44 11.39 10.50
C PHE A 458 7.28 12.63 10.78
N TYR A 459 6.86 13.48 11.75
CA TYR A 459 7.60 14.65 12.16
C TYR A 459 8.64 14.35 13.25
N SER A 460 8.77 13.11 13.71
CA SER A 460 9.84 12.73 14.64
C SER A 460 11.21 12.90 13.98
N LYS A 461 12.23 13.17 14.81
CA LYS A 461 13.60 13.33 14.33
C LYS A 461 14.12 12.06 13.63
N GLU A 462 13.74 10.90 14.14
CA GLU A 462 14.16 9.60 13.64
C GLU A 462 13.61 9.31 12.24
N TYR A 463 12.34 9.61 12.00
CA TYR A 463 11.73 9.42 10.68
C TYR A 463 12.34 10.37 9.63
N ARG A 464 12.57 11.63 9.99
CA ARG A 464 13.17 12.63 9.11
C ARG A 464 14.60 12.29 8.70
N GLU A 465 15.41 11.78 9.63
CA GLU A 465 16.79 11.39 9.34
C GLU A 465 16.84 10.15 8.41
N THR A 466 15.83 9.27 8.48
CA THR A 466 15.79 8.01 7.72
C THR A 466 15.15 8.14 6.33
N HIS A 467 14.13 8.98 6.17
CA HIS A 467 13.26 8.96 4.99
C HIS A 467 13.19 10.27 4.19
N LEU A 468 13.26 11.45 4.82
CA LEU A 468 13.04 12.73 4.15
C LEU A 468 14.25 13.30 3.40
N SER A 469 15.45 12.96 3.79
CA SER A 469 16.66 13.51 3.16
C SER A 469 16.85 13.06 1.71
N ILE A 470 16.21 11.95 1.33
CA ILE A 470 16.23 11.40 -0.04
C ILE A 470 15.20 12.11 -0.92
N LEU A 471 14.01 12.39 -0.37
CA LEU A 471 12.84 12.86 -1.12
C LEU A 471 12.80 14.38 -1.36
N LEU A 472 13.26 15.19 -0.40
CA LEU A 472 13.24 16.65 -0.53
C LEU A 472 14.30 17.17 -1.53
N ARG A 473 15.35 16.39 -1.84
CA ARG A 473 16.34 16.76 -2.87
C ARG A 473 15.80 16.66 -4.30
N ASP A 474 14.84 15.77 -4.56
CA ASP A 474 14.26 15.63 -5.91
C ASP A 474 13.12 16.61 -6.16
N LEU A 475 12.34 16.97 -5.14
CA LEU A 475 11.30 18.00 -5.26
C LEU A 475 11.87 19.40 -5.48
N SER A 476 13.07 19.71 -4.96
CA SER A 476 13.74 21.01 -5.21
C SER A 476 14.37 21.13 -6.61
N ARG A 477 14.47 20.04 -7.37
CA ARG A 477 15.02 20.06 -8.75
C ARG A 477 13.97 20.33 -9.82
N ASP A 478 12.70 20.14 -9.55
CA ASP A 478 11.62 20.41 -10.51
C ASP A 478 11.19 21.89 -10.56
N ASP A 479 11.42 22.67 -9.49
CA ASP A 479 11.13 24.12 -9.46
C ASP A 479 12.10 24.95 -10.31
N ASP A 480 13.31 24.46 -10.61
CA ASP A 480 14.29 25.16 -11.44
C ASP A 480 14.08 24.96 -12.96
N ARG A 481 13.10 24.15 -13.39
CA ARG A 481 12.81 23.91 -14.82
C ARG A 481 11.62 24.69 -15.38
N VAL A 482 10.99 25.54 -14.58
CA VAL A 482 9.82 26.35 -15.02
C VAL A 482 10.21 27.81 -15.29
N THR A 483 11.50 28.16 -15.22
CA THR A 483 11.98 29.50 -15.57
C THR A 483 13.16 29.42 -16.56
N GLU A 484 12.91 28.90 -17.76
CA GLU A 484 13.63 29.27 -19.00
C GLU A 484 12.68 29.17 -20.21
#